data_9b56fa8fa78c316fc9d32af3cd1a20b7
#
_entry.id   9b56fa8fa78c316fc9d32af3cd1a20b7
#
_cell.length_a   1.000
_cell.length_b   1.000
_cell.length_c   1.000
_cell.angle_alpha   90.00
_cell.angle_beta   90.00
_cell.angle_gamma   90.00
#
_symmetry.space_group_name_H-M   'P 1'
#
loop_
_entity.id
_entity.type
_entity.pdbx_description
1 polymer ?
#
loop_
_entity_poly.entity_id
_entity_poly.type
_entity_poly.pdbx_seq_one_letter_code
_entity_poly.pdbx_strand_id
1 'polypeptide(L)'
;QLAIGQIFQRGKDHLFLYYRDLLAALSAGMTVEEMILNGISKATDPTSGGRHMSDHYAKVEWGIHNISSCVAAHDSQAVGLARALDYYGVDGVAIASHGESSASEGYVFEAINGAARERLPVIFVLQGNGYGISVPTHEQTANPRVGQNYAGIRHLKVLFCNGKDVFDSMNTMEAAREYAVKHRTPVVVTADCVRIGAHSNSDKHTLYRSEEELQRAQAADPLPKFRRMLLRYQR
;
A
#
# COMPACT_ATOMS: atom_id res chain seq x y z
N GLN A 1 4.30 3.23 -3.59
CA GLN A 1 4.03 4.15 -2.47
C GLN A 1 3.80 5.59 -2.95
N LEU A 2 4.74 6.20 -3.69
CA LEU A 2 4.56 7.56 -4.23
C LEU A 2 3.21 7.73 -4.92
N ALA A 3 2.85 6.80 -5.81
CA ALA A 3 1.60 6.83 -6.56
C ALA A 3 0.34 6.79 -5.66
N ILE A 4 0.39 6.12 -4.51
CA ILE A 4 -0.73 6.09 -3.56
C ILE A 4 -1.05 7.51 -3.07
N GLY A 5 -0.03 8.24 -2.59
CA GLY A 5 -0.24 9.59 -2.11
C GLY A 5 -0.55 10.62 -3.20
N GLN A 6 -0.04 10.40 -4.43
CA GLN A 6 -0.29 11.30 -5.56
C GLN A 6 -1.73 11.25 -6.08
N ILE A 7 -2.37 10.08 -6.08
CA ILE A 7 -3.78 9.96 -6.50
C ILE A 7 -4.77 10.40 -5.42
N PHE A 8 -4.30 10.54 -4.18
CA PHE A 8 -5.13 10.88 -3.03
C PHE A 8 -5.73 12.29 -3.13
N GLN A 9 -7.04 12.39 -3.01
CA GLN A 9 -7.78 13.65 -3.03
C GLN A 9 -8.33 13.96 -1.63
N ARG A 10 -7.70 14.91 -0.93
CA ARG A 10 -8.17 15.36 0.38
C ARG A 10 -9.63 15.78 0.35
N GLY A 11 -10.37 15.43 1.39
CA GLY A 11 -11.79 15.74 1.52
C GLY A 11 -12.73 14.84 0.71
N LYS A 12 -12.17 13.89 -0.05
CA LYS A 12 -12.92 12.87 -0.79
C LYS A 12 -12.44 11.46 -0.51
N ASP A 13 -11.12 11.25 -0.59
CA ASP A 13 -10.51 9.94 -0.44
C ASP A 13 -10.02 9.71 0.98
N HIS A 14 -9.85 8.43 1.34
CA HIS A 14 -9.36 8.02 2.64
C HIS A 14 -8.25 6.98 2.50
N LEU A 15 -7.15 7.16 3.27
CA LEU A 15 -5.98 6.30 3.27
C LEU A 15 -5.89 5.47 4.55
N PHE A 16 -5.56 4.19 4.38
CA PHE A 16 -5.22 3.22 5.41
C PHE A 16 -3.85 2.66 5.06
N LEU A 17 -2.80 3.36 5.53
CA LEU A 17 -1.41 3.13 5.16
C LEU A 17 -0.73 2.20 6.16
N TYR A 18 -0.04 1.14 5.69
CA TYR A 18 0.75 0.32 6.61
C TYR A 18 2.13 0.96 6.89
N TYR A 19 2.83 0.44 7.88
CA TYR A 19 4.05 1.06 8.44
C TYR A 19 5.19 1.33 7.45
N ARG A 20 5.24 0.66 6.29
CA ARG A 20 6.24 0.95 5.24
C ARG A 20 5.84 2.05 4.28
N ASP A 21 4.64 2.58 4.38
CA ASP A 21 4.12 3.57 3.43
C ASP A 21 4.57 5.01 3.72
N LEU A 22 5.79 5.17 4.22
CA LEU A 22 6.40 6.49 4.45
C LEU A 22 6.22 7.42 3.25
N LEU A 23 6.59 6.92 2.07
CA LEU A 23 6.56 7.73 0.86
C LEU A 23 5.13 8.05 0.42
N ALA A 24 4.16 7.20 0.73
CA ALA A 24 2.74 7.50 0.49
C ALA A 24 2.25 8.62 1.43
N ALA A 25 2.60 8.56 2.71
CA ALA A 25 2.26 9.60 3.69
C ALA A 25 2.89 10.97 3.32
N LEU A 26 4.17 10.99 2.96
CA LEU A 26 4.86 12.20 2.45
C LEU A 26 4.19 12.74 1.18
N SER A 27 3.90 11.86 0.24
CA SER A 27 3.27 12.23 -1.03
C SER A 27 1.83 12.75 -0.86
N ALA A 28 1.11 12.26 0.16
CA ALA A 28 -0.19 12.79 0.58
C ALA A 28 -0.07 14.15 1.31
N GLY A 29 1.14 14.57 1.66
CA GLY A 29 1.48 15.89 2.18
C GLY A 29 1.82 15.94 3.67
N MET A 30 2.00 14.81 4.35
CA MET A 30 2.60 14.81 5.70
C MET A 30 4.06 15.30 5.62
N THR A 31 4.50 15.99 6.65
CA THR A 31 5.87 16.51 6.71
C THR A 31 6.86 15.49 7.27
N VAL A 32 8.13 15.63 6.94
CA VAL A 32 9.20 14.81 7.52
C VAL A 32 9.26 14.99 9.04
N GLU A 33 9.00 16.20 9.56
CA GLU A 33 8.94 16.46 10.99
C GLU A 33 7.84 15.64 11.68
N GLU A 34 6.62 15.66 11.15
CA GLU A 34 5.49 14.85 11.67
C GLU A 34 5.84 13.35 11.73
N MET A 35 6.53 12.86 10.70
CA MET A 35 6.94 11.45 10.62
C MET A 35 8.04 11.12 11.64
N ILE A 36 9.01 12.00 11.82
CA ILE A 36 10.07 11.82 12.83
C ILE A 36 9.46 11.85 14.24
N LEU A 37 8.54 12.78 14.54
CA LEU A 37 7.87 12.86 15.84
C LEU A 37 7.12 11.57 16.18
N ASN A 38 6.46 10.96 15.18
CA ASN A 38 5.85 9.62 15.34
C ASN A 38 6.92 8.55 15.57
N GLY A 39 7.98 8.51 14.75
CA GLY A 39 9.05 7.51 14.82
C GLY A 39 9.78 7.47 16.18
N ILE A 40 9.88 8.61 16.86
CA ILE A 40 10.52 8.73 18.19
C ILE A 40 9.50 8.87 19.34
N SER A 41 8.24 8.61 19.08
CA SER A 41 7.13 8.59 20.07
C SER A 41 7.04 9.86 20.92
N LYS A 42 7.11 11.04 20.29
CA LYS A 42 6.96 12.32 20.99
C LYS A 42 5.51 12.63 21.35
N ALA A 43 5.29 13.30 22.46
CA ALA A 43 3.97 13.77 22.87
C ALA A 43 3.34 14.76 21.87
N THR A 44 4.17 15.41 21.04
CA THR A 44 3.77 16.31 19.96
C THR A 44 3.53 15.60 18.63
N ASP A 45 3.66 14.26 18.58
CA ASP A 45 3.31 13.47 17.40
C ASP A 45 1.84 13.69 17.01
N PRO A 46 1.53 14.21 15.82
CA PRO A 46 0.16 14.49 15.40
C PRO A 46 -0.69 13.24 15.17
N THR A 47 -0.04 12.08 14.96
CA THR A 47 -0.73 10.81 14.74
C THR A 47 -1.38 10.28 16.00
N SER A 48 -0.65 10.26 17.11
CA SER A 48 -1.09 9.56 18.33
C SER A 48 -0.65 10.21 19.65
N GLY A 49 0.15 11.29 19.60
CA GLY A 49 0.80 11.85 20.79
C GLY A 49 1.77 10.86 21.43
N GLY A 50 2.49 10.11 20.61
CA GLY A 50 3.50 9.13 21.05
C GLY A 50 2.93 7.82 21.62
N ARG A 51 1.63 7.54 21.45
CA ARG A 51 0.95 6.34 22.00
C ARG A 51 0.88 5.16 21.05
N HIS A 52 1.10 5.37 19.75
CA HIS A 52 1.11 4.33 18.75
C HIS A 52 2.53 3.82 18.48
N MET A 53 2.63 2.66 17.85
CA MET A 53 3.91 2.18 17.32
C MET A 53 4.46 3.14 16.26
N SER A 54 5.78 3.20 16.16
CA SER A 54 6.47 3.97 15.11
C SER A 54 6.00 3.59 13.71
N ASP A 55 6.03 4.55 12.80
CA ASP A 55 5.69 4.39 11.39
C ASP A 55 4.21 4.05 11.11
N HIS A 56 3.32 4.29 12.06
CA HIS A 56 1.86 4.20 11.89
C HIS A 56 1.26 5.60 11.77
N TYR A 57 1.24 6.10 10.54
CA TYR A 57 0.87 7.50 10.28
C TYR A 57 -0.63 7.70 10.21
N ALA A 58 -1.10 8.78 10.82
CA ALA A 58 -2.47 9.26 10.68
C ALA A 58 -2.54 10.78 10.67
N LYS A 59 -3.51 11.29 9.93
CA LYS A 59 -3.92 12.69 9.91
C LYS A 59 -5.39 12.71 9.53
N VAL A 60 -6.24 12.47 10.53
CA VAL A 60 -7.67 12.17 10.32
C VAL A 60 -8.39 13.29 9.61
N GLU A 61 -8.05 14.54 9.91
CA GLU A 61 -8.60 15.72 9.24
C GLU A 61 -8.28 15.81 7.74
N TRP A 62 -7.31 14.98 7.26
CA TRP A 62 -6.98 14.84 5.84
C TRP A 62 -7.53 13.56 5.22
N GLY A 63 -8.14 12.69 6.03
CA GLY A 63 -8.58 11.37 5.58
C GLY A 63 -7.47 10.31 5.64
N ILE A 64 -6.36 10.53 6.36
CA ILE A 64 -5.34 9.52 6.64
C ILE A 64 -5.65 8.90 7.99
N HIS A 65 -6.11 7.65 7.98
CA HIS A 65 -6.61 6.97 9.17
C HIS A 65 -5.53 6.19 9.89
N ASN A 66 -5.64 6.19 11.21
CA ASN A 66 -4.81 5.32 12.03
C ASN A 66 -5.20 3.86 11.81
N ILE A 67 -4.21 2.98 11.78
CA ILE A 67 -4.42 1.55 11.57
C ILE A 67 -3.92 0.76 12.78
N SER A 68 -4.45 -0.46 12.93
CA SER A 68 -3.92 -1.45 13.87
C SER A 68 -2.61 -2.04 13.35
N SER A 69 -1.71 -2.43 14.27
CA SER A 69 -0.52 -3.23 13.93
C SER A 69 -0.84 -4.69 13.59
N CYS A 70 -2.08 -5.15 13.83
CA CYS A 70 -2.53 -6.44 13.31
C CYS A 70 -2.52 -6.40 11.78
N VAL A 71 -1.81 -7.35 11.19
CA VAL A 71 -1.52 -7.41 9.76
C VAL A 71 -2.80 -7.31 8.92
N ALA A 72 -2.90 -6.28 8.07
CA ALA A 72 -4.04 -5.99 7.18
C ALA A 72 -5.45 -5.86 7.84
N ALA A 73 -5.56 -5.72 9.16
CA ALA A 73 -6.85 -5.54 9.84
C ALA A 73 -7.60 -4.27 9.37
N HIS A 74 -6.88 -3.30 8.81
CA HIS A 74 -7.42 -2.07 8.27
C HIS A 74 -8.20 -2.24 6.95
N ASP A 75 -8.09 -3.37 6.26
CA ASP A 75 -8.85 -3.64 5.04
C ASP A 75 -10.37 -3.62 5.32
N SER A 76 -10.81 -4.27 6.41
CA SER A 76 -12.21 -4.24 6.81
C SER A 76 -12.69 -2.83 7.21
N GLN A 77 -11.81 -2.03 7.81
CA GLN A 77 -12.10 -0.62 8.13
C GLN A 77 -12.27 0.21 6.85
N ALA A 78 -11.40 0.00 5.86
CA ALA A 78 -11.49 0.66 4.55
C ALA A 78 -12.80 0.30 3.83
N VAL A 79 -13.24 -0.95 3.90
CA VAL A 79 -14.53 -1.39 3.34
C VAL A 79 -15.70 -0.70 4.06
N GLY A 80 -15.66 -0.64 5.39
CA GLY A 80 -16.67 0.06 6.18
C GLY A 80 -16.77 1.55 5.82
N LEU A 81 -15.62 2.20 5.63
CA LEU A 81 -15.57 3.60 5.21
C LEU A 81 -16.08 3.79 3.78
N ALA A 82 -15.69 2.93 2.85
CA ALA A 82 -16.20 2.98 1.47
C ALA A 82 -17.72 2.82 1.40
N ARG A 83 -18.30 2.00 2.27
CA ARG A 83 -19.76 1.90 2.43
C ARG A 83 -20.37 3.22 2.90
N ALA A 84 -19.71 3.93 3.84
CA ALA A 84 -20.16 5.24 4.28
C ALA A 84 -20.07 6.27 3.15
N LEU A 85 -18.99 6.29 2.37
CA LEU A 85 -18.86 7.15 1.19
C LEU A 85 -20.01 6.92 0.19
N ASP A 86 -20.35 5.65 -0.05
CA ASP A 86 -21.46 5.27 -0.91
C ASP A 86 -22.81 5.73 -0.36
N TYR A 87 -23.05 5.48 0.91
CA TYR A 87 -24.28 5.87 1.59
C TYR A 87 -24.53 7.38 1.59
N TYR A 88 -23.48 8.17 1.78
CA TYR A 88 -23.55 9.64 1.80
C TYR A 88 -23.37 10.28 0.41
N GLY A 89 -23.21 9.49 -0.64
CA GLY A 89 -23.04 9.98 -2.00
C GLY A 89 -21.74 10.77 -2.22
N VAL A 90 -20.70 10.46 -1.45
CA VAL A 90 -19.38 11.09 -1.60
C VAL A 90 -18.62 10.41 -2.74
N ASP A 91 -18.13 11.23 -3.67
CA ASP A 91 -17.39 10.75 -4.85
C ASP A 91 -15.89 10.59 -4.55
N GLY A 92 -15.59 9.60 -3.71
CA GLY A 92 -14.25 9.26 -3.22
C GLY A 92 -14.01 7.75 -3.15
N VAL A 93 -12.79 7.39 -2.77
CA VAL A 93 -12.35 6.00 -2.58
C VAL A 93 -11.70 5.80 -1.21
N ALA A 94 -11.80 4.59 -0.66
CA ALA A 94 -10.94 4.14 0.42
C ALA A 94 -9.75 3.35 -0.16
N ILE A 95 -8.54 3.68 0.23
CA ILE A 95 -7.30 3.02 -0.24
C ILE A 95 -6.66 2.33 0.96
N ALA A 96 -6.59 1.01 0.93
CA ALA A 96 -5.90 0.19 1.91
C ALA A 96 -4.62 -0.39 1.30
N SER A 97 -3.50 -0.28 1.99
CA SER A 97 -2.19 -0.73 1.49
C SER A 97 -1.52 -1.67 2.46
N HIS A 98 -0.95 -2.76 1.95
CA HIS A 98 -0.19 -3.74 2.73
C HIS A 98 0.75 -4.59 1.85
N GLY A 99 1.54 -5.47 2.48
CA GLY A 99 2.42 -6.40 1.79
C GLY A 99 1.70 -7.65 1.30
N GLU A 100 2.38 -8.45 0.47
CA GLU A 100 1.86 -9.70 -0.05
C GLU A 100 1.58 -10.75 1.03
N SER A 101 2.39 -10.78 2.10
CA SER A 101 2.16 -11.73 3.19
C SER A 101 0.86 -11.45 3.92
N SER A 102 0.52 -10.19 4.08
CA SER A 102 -0.73 -9.74 4.68
C SER A 102 -1.94 -10.23 3.90
N ALA A 103 -1.82 -10.37 2.58
CA ALA A 103 -2.89 -10.84 1.71
C ALA A 103 -3.26 -12.34 1.93
N SER A 104 -2.49 -13.06 2.75
CA SER A 104 -2.83 -14.43 3.16
C SER A 104 -3.73 -14.49 4.40
N GLU A 105 -3.98 -13.36 5.06
CA GLU A 105 -4.91 -13.30 6.18
C GLU A 105 -6.36 -13.49 5.70
N GLY A 106 -7.14 -14.33 6.41
CA GLY A 106 -8.49 -14.68 5.99
C GLY A 106 -9.42 -13.48 5.85
N TYR A 107 -9.33 -12.51 6.76
CA TYR A 107 -10.14 -11.30 6.72
C TYR A 107 -9.81 -10.35 5.56
N VAL A 108 -8.65 -10.46 4.92
CA VAL A 108 -8.36 -9.75 3.66
C VAL A 108 -9.26 -10.27 2.55
N PHE A 109 -9.39 -11.61 2.44
CA PHE A 109 -10.34 -12.21 1.50
C PHE A 109 -11.78 -11.79 1.82
N GLU A 110 -12.17 -11.79 3.09
CA GLU A 110 -13.50 -11.36 3.52
C GLU A 110 -13.77 -9.89 3.15
N ALA A 111 -12.79 -9.01 3.38
CA ALA A 111 -12.89 -7.58 3.03
C ALA A 111 -13.04 -7.39 1.52
N ILE A 112 -12.20 -8.03 0.71
CA ILE A 112 -12.26 -7.96 -0.76
C ILE A 112 -13.59 -8.52 -1.28
N ASN A 113 -14.01 -9.69 -0.78
CA ASN A 113 -15.27 -10.31 -1.16
C ASN A 113 -16.49 -9.46 -0.76
N GLY A 114 -16.46 -8.89 0.45
CA GLY A 114 -17.51 -7.99 0.94
C GLY A 114 -17.60 -6.71 0.09
N ALA A 115 -16.48 -6.09 -0.21
CA ALA A 115 -16.42 -4.92 -1.08
C ALA A 115 -16.93 -5.21 -2.51
N ALA A 116 -16.57 -6.38 -3.05
CA ALA A 116 -17.02 -6.82 -4.38
C ALA A 116 -18.52 -7.10 -4.42
N ARG A 117 -19.05 -7.78 -3.39
CA ARG A 117 -20.48 -8.07 -3.25
C ARG A 117 -21.33 -6.80 -3.21
N GLU A 118 -20.85 -5.78 -2.48
CA GLU A 118 -21.57 -4.51 -2.31
C GLU A 118 -21.19 -3.46 -3.37
N ARG A 119 -20.19 -3.76 -4.21
CA ARG A 119 -19.70 -2.87 -5.26
C ARG A 119 -19.22 -1.53 -4.69
N LEU A 120 -18.35 -1.61 -3.69
CA LEU A 120 -17.82 -0.44 -2.98
C LEU A 120 -16.53 0.09 -3.63
N PRO A 121 -16.28 1.41 -3.61
CA PRO A 121 -15.10 2.03 -4.18
C PRO A 121 -13.88 1.90 -3.25
N VAL A 122 -13.32 0.70 -3.17
CA VAL A 122 -12.10 0.41 -2.39
C VAL A 122 -10.96 0.06 -3.33
N ILE A 123 -9.76 0.54 -3.04
CA ILE A 123 -8.53 0.15 -3.71
C ILE A 123 -7.64 -0.57 -2.70
N PHE A 124 -7.43 -1.86 -2.89
CA PHE A 124 -6.50 -2.66 -2.10
C PHE A 124 -5.15 -2.70 -2.83
N VAL A 125 -4.09 -2.17 -2.21
CA VAL A 125 -2.75 -2.10 -2.81
C VAL A 125 -1.85 -3.14 -2.16
N LEU A 126 -1.52 -4.20 -2.91
CA LEU A 126 -0.67 -5.30 -2.50
C LEU A 126 0.76 -5.05 -2.99
N GLN A 127 1.68 -4.75 -2.08
CA GLN A 127 3.08 -4.48 -2.40
C GLN A 127 3.90 -5.76 -2.31
N GLY A 128 4.01 -6.50 -3.44
CA GLY A 128 4.72 -7.76 -3.55
C GLY A 128 6.24 -7.56 -3.61
N ASN A 129 6.94 -7.78 -2.51
CA ASN A 129 8.39 -7.63 -2.42
C ASN A 129 9.15 -8.98 -2.39
N GLY A 130 8.44 -10.10 -2.48
CA GLY A 130 8.99 -11.44 -2.53
C GLY A 130 9.09 -12.17 -1.19
N TYR A 131 8.90 -11.47 -0.07
CA TYR A 131 9.12 -12.04 1.26
C TYR A 131 8.17 -11.52 2.34
N GLY A 132 7.63 -12.43 3.14
CA GLY A 132 7.06 -12.14 4.45
C GLY A 132 8.08 -12.45 5.55
N ILE A 133 8.79 -11.45 6.05
CA ILE A 133 9.98 -11.59 6.90
C ILE A 133 11.02 -12.46 6.20
N SER A 134 11.09 -13.75 6.54
CA SER A 134 11.99 -14.75 5.96
C SER A 134 11.32 -15.75 5.01
N VAL A 135 9.98 -15.75 4.96
CA VAL A 135 9.20 -16.69 4.14
C VAL A 135 9.05 -16.14 2.72
N PRO A 136 9.56 -16.82 1.70
CA PRO A 136 9.40 -16.39 0.31
C PRO A 136 7.95 -16.59 -0.16
N THR A 137 7.52 -15.75 -1.10
CA THR A 137 6.12 -15.72 -1.58
C THR A 137 5.63 -17.08 -2.09
N HIS A 138 6.49 -17.89 -2.71
CA HIS A 138 6.12 -19.21 -3.25
C HIS A 138 5.83 -20.28 -2.18
N GLU A 139 6.30 -20.07 -0.94
CA GLU A 139 5.94 -20.91 0.21
C GLU A 139 4.66 -20.41 0.91
N GLN A 140 4.27 -19.16 0.66
CA GLN A 140 3.16 -18.51 1.32
C GLN A 140 1.85 -18.63 0.55
N THR A 141 1.89 -18.55 -0.77
CA THR A 141 0.70 -18.45 -1.62
C THR A 141 0.85 -19.27 -2.91
N ALA A 142 -0.27 -19.81 -3.39
CA ALA A 142 -0.31 -20.63 -4.60
C ALA A 142 0.07 -19.85 -5.88
N ASN A 143 -0.31 -18.58 -5.95
CA ASN A 143 0.02 -17.73 -7.10
C ASN A 143 1.19 -16.80 -6.77
N PRO A 144 2.25 -16.77 -7.59
CA PRO A 144 3.43 -15.94 -7.33
C PRO A 144 3.13 -14.43 -7.36
N ARG A 145 2.08 -14.03 -8.06
CA ARG A 145 1.52 -12.66 -8.01
C ARG A 145 0.22 -12.72 -7.22
N VAL A 146 0.27 -12.30 -5.97
CA VAL A 146 -0.79 -12.50 -4.97
C VAL A 146 -2.17 -12.04 -5.46
N GLY A 147 -2.25 -10.94 -6.22
CA GLY A 147 -3.51 -10.47 -6.80
C GLY A 147 -4.22 -11.49 -7.71
N GLN A 148 -3.50 -12.48 -8.26
CA GLN A 148 -4.11 -13.54 -9.06
C GLN A 148 -5.05 -14.43 -8.23
N ASN A 149 -4.86 -14.51 -6.92
CA ASN A 149 -5.75 -15.25 -6.02
C ASN A 149 -7.18 -14.69 -6.00
N TYR A 150 -7.35 -13.44 -6.38
CA TYR A 150 -8.62 -12.72 -6.36
C TYR A 150 -9.24 -12.55 -7.75
N ALA A 151 -8.54 -12.92 -8.84
CA ALA A 151 -8.95 -12.62 -10.21
C ALA A 151 -10.31 -13.22 -10.63
N GLY A 152 -10.77 -14.27 -9.94
CA GLY A 152 -12.07 -14.90 -10.20
C GLY A 152 -13.26 -14.28 -9.46
N ILE A 153 -13.05 -13.30 -8.59
CA ILE A 153 -14.13 -12.69 -7.81
C ILE A 153 -14.96 -11.77 -8.73
N ARG A 154 -16.28 -12.02 -8.74
CA ARG A 154 -17.22 -11.20 -9.51
C ARG A 154 -17.25 -9.76 -8.97
N HIS A 155 -17.33 -8.77 -9.85
CA HIS A 155 -17.33 -7.37 -9.51
C HIS A 155 -16.03 -6.88 -8.83
N LEU A 156 -14.92 -7.53 -9.11
CA LEU A 156 -13.60 -7.11 -8.71
C LEU A 156 -12.73 -6.83 -9.96
N LYS A 157 -12.04 -5.71 -9.97
CA LYS A 157 -10.99 -5.43 -10.95
C LYS A 157 -9.64 -5.76 -10.34
N VAL A 158 -8.81 -6.52 -11.05
CA VAL A 158 -7.42 -6.78 -10.64
C VAL A 158 -6.48 -6.12 -11.64
N LEU A 159 -5.53 -5.34 -11.15
CA LEU A 159 -4.50 -4.66 -11.93
C LEU A 159 -3.12 -5.04 -11.41
N PHE A 160 -2.14 -4.99 -12.28
CA PHE A 160 -0.75 -5.31 -11.97
C PHE A 160 0.15 -4.21 -12.49
N CYS A 161 1.17 -3.82 -11.70
CA CYS A 161 2.18 -2.88 -12.13
C CYS A 161 3.58 -3.28 -11.67
N ASN A 162 4.58 -2.74 -12.35
CA ASN A 162 5.95 -2.79 -11.90
C ASN A 162 6.18 -1.69 -10.84
N GLY A 163 6.09 -2.06 -9.56
CA GLY A 163 6.30 -1.14 -8.43
C GLY A 163 7.69 -0.49 -8.37
N LYS A 164 8.64 -0.93 -9.21
CA LYS A 164 9.97 -0.34 -9.39
C LYS A 164 10.02 0.68 -10.54
N ASP A 165 8.87 0.94 -11.18
CA ASP A 165 8.73 1.96 -12.22
C ASP A 165 7.69 2.99 -11.78
N VAL A 166 8.13 4.25 -11.68
CA VAL A 166 7.29 5.34 -11.16
C VAL A 166 6.08 5.58 -12.07
N PHE A 167 6.29 5.60 -13.39
CA PHE A 167 5.20 5.90 -14.33
C PHE A 167 4.20 4.76 -14.45
N ASP A 168 4.68 3.52 -14.47
CA ASP A 168 3.78 2.37 -14.49
C ASP A 168 2.93 2.31 -13.22
N SER A 169 3.54 2.58 -12.06
CA SER A 169 2.82 2.71 -10.79
C SER A 169 1.80 3.85 -10.79
N MET A 170 2.16 5.04 -11.31
CA MET A 170 1.27 6.19 -11.40
C MET A 170 0.07 5.90 -12.29
N ASN A 171 0.32 5.48 -13.54
CA ASN A 171 -0.73 5.17 -14.50
C ASN A 171 -1.69 4.10 -13.98
N THR A 172 -1.15 3.05 -13.32
CA THR A 172 -1.99 1.98 -12.75
C THR A 172 -2.85 2.47 -11.59
N MET A 173 -2.29 3.29 -10.71
CA MET A 173 -3.05 3.82 -9.57
C MET A 173 -4.11 4.84 -10.01
N GLU A 174 -3.83 5.68 -11.01
CA GLU A 174 -4.82 6.58 -11.63
C GLU A 174 -5.96 5.78 -12.26
N ALA A 175 -5.63 4.77 -13.07
CA ALA A 175 -6.63 3.88 -13.68
C ALA A 175 -7.46 3.12 -12.62
N ALA A 176 -6.84 2.70 -11.52
CA ALA A 176 -7.54 2.05 -10.41
C ALA A 176 -8.55 3.00 -9.74
N ARG A 177 -8.13 4.26 -9.48
CA ARG A 177 -9.01 5.25 -8.87
C ARG A 177 -10.17 5.62 -9.79
N GLU A 178 -9.90 5.91 -11.06
CA GLU A 178 -10.94 6.21 -12.05
C GLU A 178 -11.94 5.06 -12.17
N TYR A 179 -11.43 3.82 -12.22
CA TYR A 179 -12.29 2.64 -12.32
C TYR A 179 -13.16 2.47 -11.08
N ALA A 180 -12.59 2.59 -9.87
CA ALA A 180 -13.30 2.45 -8.62
C ALA A 180 -14.42 3.48 -8.46
N VAL A 181 -14.14 4.75 -8.77
CA VAL A 181 -15.12 5.84 -8.72
C VAL A 181 -16.21 5.64 -9.77
N LYS A 182 -15.83 5.45 -11.04
CA LYS A 182 -16.76 5.38 -12.16
C LYS A 182 -17.71 4.18 -12.09
N HIS A 183 -17.19 3.02 -11.67
CA HIS A 183 -17.96 1.77 -11.67
C HIS A 183 -18.51 1.38 -10.30
N ARG A 184 -18.16 2.14 -9.25
CA ARG A 184 -18.49 1.79 -7.85
C ARG A 184 -18.12 0.33 -7.57
N THR A 185 -16.85 -0.03 -7.79
CA THR A 185 -16.37 -1.40 -7.82
C THR A 185 -14.97 -1.46 -7.22
N PRO A 186 -14.66 -2.41 -6.33
CA PRO A 186 -13.32 -2.49 -5.75
C PRO A 186 -12.27 -2.88 -6.78
N VAL A 187 -11.06 -2.43 -6.53
CA VAL A 187 -9.88 -2.71 -7.34
C VAL A 187 -8.78 -3.30 -6.44
N VAL A 188 -8.18 -4.40 -6.85
CA VAL A 188 -6.93 -4.90 -6.28
C VAL A 188 -5.78 -4.50 -7.22
N VAL A 189 -4.82 -3.76 -6.71
CA VAL A 189 -3.58 -3.41 -7.42
C VAL A 189 -2.43 -4.21 -6.82
N THR A 190 -1.78 -5.05 -7.59
CA THR A 190 -0.56 -5.76 -7.19
C THR A 190 0.65 -5.09 -7.81
N ALA A 191 1.51 -4.52 -6.98
CA ALA A 191 2.74 -3.87 -7.40
C ALA A 191 3.95 -4.80 -7.14
N ASP A 192 4.67 -5.17 -8.20
CA ASP A 192 5.89 -5.97 -8.10
C ASP A 192 7.04 -5.09 -7.59
N CYS A 193 7.30 -5.16 -6.30
CA CYS A 193 8.29 -4.38 -5.57
C CYS A 193 9.59 -5.16 -5.35
N VAL A 194 10.58 -4.51 -4.74
CA VAL A 194 11.80 -5.15 -4.27
C VAL A 194 12.10 -4.72 -2.83
N ARG A 195 12.45 -5.67 -1.99
CA ARG A 195 12.96 -5.40 -0.64
C ARG A 195 14.50 -5.40 -0.66
N ILE A 196 15.08 -4.20 -0.61
CA ILE A 196 16.53 -4.02 -0.65
C ILE A 196 17.17 -4.34 0.71
N GLY A 197 16.59 -3.82 1.78
CA GLY A 197 17.07 -4.03 3.16
C GLY A 197 16.50 -5.26 3.84
N ALA A 198 16.88 -5.44 5.09
CA ALA A 198 16.28 -6.42 6.00
C ALA A 198 14.81 -6.05 6.29
N HIS A 199 14.04 -6.99 6.84
CA HIS A 199 12.65 -6.76 7.19
C HIS A 199 12.49 -5.69 8.29
N SER A 200 13.35 -5.75 9.28
CA SER A 200 13.39 -4.84 10.44
C SER A 200 14.82 -4.72 10.96
N ASN A 201 15.04 -3.88 11.97
CA ASN A 201 16.35 -3.72 12.60
C ASN A 201 16.85 -5.00 13.30
N SER A 202 15.94 -5.89 13.72
CA SER A 202 16.25 -7.16 14.34
C SER A 202 16.43 -8.31 13.35
N ASP A 203 16.11 -8.10 12.07
CA ASP A 203 16.19 -9.12 11.02
C ASP A 203 17.60 -9.16 10.38
N LYS A 204 18.09 -10.37 10.16
CA LYS A 204 19.34 -10.62 9.44
C LYS A 204 19.07 -11.38 8.15
N HIS A 205 18.70 -10.64 7.10
CA HIS A 205 18.26 -11.25 5.84
C HIS A 205 19.32 -12.09 5.11
N THR A 206 20.59 -11.96 5.46
CA THR A 206 21.68 -12.83 4.96
C THR A 206 21.59 -14.27 5.46
N LEU A 207 20.71 -14.56 6.43
CA LEU A 207 20.48 -15.94 6.89
C LEU A 207 19.56 -16.73 5.96
N TYR A 208 18.76 -16.07 5.13
CA TYR A 208 17.76 -16.72 4.27
C TYR A 208 17.74 -16.21 2.82
N ARG A 209 18.59 -15.22 2.47
CA ARG A 209 18.76 -14.73 1.09
C ARG A 209 20.19 -14.89 0.66
N SER A 210 20.41 -15.40 -0.55
CA SER A 210 21.76 -15.53 -1.09
C SER A 210 22.39 -14.18 -1.43
N GLU A 211 23.71 -14.15 -1.53
CA GLU A 211 24.44 -12.92 -1.90
C GLU A 211 24.03 -12.44 -3.30
N GLU A 212 23.86 -13.36 -4.26
CA GLU A 212 23.42 -13.03 -5.63
C GLU A 212 22.00 -12.43 -5.63
N GLU A 213 21.12 -12.91 -4.75
CA GLU A 213 19.77 -12.35 -4.61
C GLU A 213 19.82 -10.94 -4.04
N LEU A 214 20.65 -10.70 -3.02
CA LEU A 214 20.84 -9.37 -2.43
C LEU A 214 21.43 -8.38 -3.44
N GLN A 215 22.40 -8.81 -4.25
CA GLN A 215 22.97 -7.99 -5.32
C GLN A 215 21.91 -7.65 -6.40
N ARG A 216 21.09 -8.62 -6.81
CA ARG A 216 19.97 -8.39 -7.73
C ARG A 216 18.94 -7.40 -7.14
N ALA A 217 18.62 -7.54 -5.86
CA ALA A 217 17.71 -6.63 -5.16
C ALA A 217 18.26 -5.20 -5.15
N GLN A 218 19.54 -5.03 -4.84
CA GLN A 218 20.21 -3.72 -4.84
C GLN A 218 20.25 -3.12 -6.25
N ALA A 219 20.52 -3.90 -7.27
CA ALA A 219 20.53 -3.45 -8.67
C ALA A 219 19.13 -3.04 -9.18
N ALA A 220 18.08 -3.58 -8.55
CA ALA A 220 16.68 -3.26 -8.87
C ALA A 220 16.15 -2.00 -8.18
N ASP A 221 16.98 -1.26 -7.42
CA ASP A 221 16.60 0.00 -6.77
C ASP A 221 16.01 0.99 -7.79
N PRO A 222 14.76 1.44 -7.59
CA PRO A 222 14.11 2.37 -8.51
C PRO A 222 14.71 3.79 -8.49
N LEU A 223 15.31 4.22 -7.38
CA LEU A 223 15.79 5.61 -7.23
C LEU A 223 16.92 5.97 -8.20
N PRO A 224 18.02 5.20 -8.32
CA PRO A 224 19.05 5.49 -9.30
C PRO A 224 18.55 5.42 -10.74
N LYS A 225 17.62 4.51 -11.04
CA LYS A 225 16.99 4.40 -12.37
C LYS A 225 16.18 5.64 -12.69
N PHE A 226 15.34 6.10 -11.80
CA PHE A 226 14.51 7.29 -11.97
C PHE A 226 15.35 8.55 -12.10
N ARG A 227 16.39 8.72 -11.25
CA ARG A 227 17.33 9.84 -11.35
C ARG A 227 18.01 9.92 -12.72
N ARG A 228 18.52 8.79 -13.24
CA ARG A 228 19.16 8.75 -14.57
C ARG A 228 18.19 9.15 -15.67
N MET A 229 16.93 8.75 -15.54
CA MET A 229 15.91 9.12 -16.51
C MET A 229 15.65 10.63 -16.50
N LEU A 230 15.40 11.23 -15.32
CA LEU A 230 15.20 12.68 -15.20
C LEU A 230 16.34 13.49 -15.80
N LEU A 231 17.60 13.09 -15.55
CA LEU A 231 18.78 13.76 -16.12
C LEU A 231 18.87 13.66 -17.64
N ARG A 232 18.22 12.69 -18.28
CA ARG A 232 18.14 12.59 -19.74
C ARG A 232 17.11 13.56 -20.34
N TYR A 233 16.05 13.86 -19.61
CA TYR A 233 15.00 14.79 -20.05
C TYR A 233 15.37 16.27 -19.80
N GLN A 234 16.42 16.55 -19.04
CA GLN A 234 16.93 17.91 -18.80
C GLN A 234 17.94 18.36 -19.89
N ARG A 235 18.27 17.51 -20.84
CA ARG A 235 19.14 17.80 -22.00
C ARG A 235 18.31 17.92 -23.28
#